data_d161424a6366521756d9ea5cd1b572b4
#
_entry.id   d161424a6366521756d9ea5cd1b572b4
#
_cell.length_a   1.000
_cell.length_b   1.000
_cell.length_c   1.000
_cell.angle_alpha   90.00
_cell.angle_beta   90.00
_cell.angle_gamma   90.00
#
_symmetry.space_group_name_H-M   'P 1'
#
loop_
_entity.id
_entity.type
_entity.pdbx_description
1 polymer ?
#
loop_
_entity_poly.entity_id
_entity_poly.type
_entity_poly.pdbx_seq_one_letter_code
_entity_poly.pdbx_strand_id
1 'polypeptide(L)'
;MRTLVVFYSQGGETRWTAEQVARRLSAEMLELDPAKAYPQKGFAKFFHGGRDATFGAAPALKPYAFDGAAYDRIVFGTPVWAGSYAPPLRTFIEENRAALSGKRFAAFACQMGSGAERAFARLKKTLNAESLDGTLALISPLKKPDHANAERLDAFCAALERV
;
A
#
# COMPACT_ATOMS: atom_id res chain seq x y z
N MET A 1 1.09 -18.61 8.24
CA MET A 1 0.88 -17.89 6.97
C MET A 1 2.02 -16.92 6.76
N ARG A 2 2.78 -17.03 5.66
CA ARG A 2 3.87 -16.08 5.36
C ARG A 2 3.29 -14.84 4.66
N THR A 3 3.59 -13.69 5.23
CA THR A 3 3.06 -12.39 4.76
C THR A 3 4.20 -11.51 4.26
N LEU A 4 3.96 -10.81 3.13
CA LEU A 4 4.82 -9.75 2.62
C LEU A 4 4.04 -8.43 2.64
N VAL A 5 4.67 -7.37 3.13
CA VAL A 5 4.16 -5.99 3.04
C VAL A 5 4.81 -5.31 1.84
N VAL A 6 4.04 -5.07 0.78
CA VAL A 6 4.48 -4.36 -0.43
C VAL A 6 3.94 -2.93 -0.38
N PHE A 7 4.81 -1.94 -0.45
CA PHE A 7 4.37 -0.56 -0.28
C PHE A 7 5.19 0.45 -1.09
N TYR A 8 4.60 1.61 -1.30
CA TYR A 8 5.28 2.81 -1.77
C TYR A 8 5.13 3.94 -0.74
N SER A 9 6.22 4.66 -0.48
CA SER A 9 6.20 5.79 0.45
C SER A 9 6.93 6.99 -0.15
N GLN A 10 6.28 8.15 -0.17
CA GLN A 10 6.90 9.40 -0.61
C GLN A 10 7.34 10.27 0.57
N GLY A 11 6.53 10.38 1.59
CA GLY A 11 6.74 11.29 2.74
C GLY A 11 7.09 10.59 4.06
N GLY A 12 7.32 9.28 4.03
CA GLY A 12 7.68 8.48 5.21
C GLY A 12 6.49 7.89 5.98
N GLU A 13 5.29 8.42 5.83
CA GLU A 13 4.08 7.98 6.57
C GLU A 13 3.73 6.52 6.26
N THR A 14 3.73 6.16 4.97
CA THR A 14 3.43 4.79 4.54
C THR A 14 4.54 3.83 4.96
N ARG A 15 5.81 4.23 4.90
CA ARG A 15 6.93 3.42 5.37
C ARG A 15 6.81 3.14 6.86
N TRP A 16 6.59 4.18 7.67
CA TRP A 16 6.39 4.00 9.10
C TRP A 16 5.26 3.03 9.40
N THR A 17 4.12 3.17 8.70
CA THR A 17 2.98 2.26 8.88
C THR A 17 3.33 0.83 8.44
N ALA A 18 4.06 0.66 7.32
CA ALA A 18 4.53 -0.63 6.85
C ALA A 18 5.41 -1.34 7.89
N GLU A 19 6.35 -0.61 8.51
CA GLU A 19 7.19 -1.12 9.59
C GLU A 19 6.37 -1.58 10.80
N GLN A 20 5.33 -0.81 11.18
CA GLN A 20 4.45 -1.17 12.28
C GLN A 20 3.62 -2.43 11.98
N VAL A 21 3.10 -2.56 10.75
CA VAL A 21 2.35 -3.74 10.28
C VAL A 21 3.29 -4.95 10.21
N ALA A 22 4.45 -4.80 9.57
CA ALA A 22 5.41 -5.88 9.40
C ALA A 22 5.88 -6.45 10.74
N ARG A 23 6.16 -5.58 11.71
CA ARG A 23 6.57 -5.99 13.06
C ARG A 23 5.50 -6.84 13.76
N ARG A 24 4.22 -6.43 13.68
CA ARG A 24 3.10 -7.15 14.33
C ARG A 24 2.81 -8.49 13.67
N LEU A 25 2.90 -8.55 12.35
CA LEU A 25 2.62 -9.77 11.57
C LEU A 25 3.86 -10.65 11.36
N SER A 26 5.02 -10.28 11.91
CA SER A 26 6.31 -10.93 11.60
C SER A 26 6.53 -11.10 10.09
N ALA A 27 6.18 -10.04 9.33
CA ALA A 27 6.19 -10.03 7.88
C ALA A 27 7.48 -9.42 7.31
N GLU A 28 7.86 -9.88 6.13
CA GLU A 28 8.89 -9.23 5.31
C GLU A 28 8.32 -7.97 4.63
N MET A 29 9.20 -7.07 4.21
CA MET A 29 8.82 -5.82 3.56
C MET A 29 9.48 -5.67 2.20
N LEU A 30 8.73 -5.15 1.24
CA LEU A 30 9.22 -4.73 -0.08
C LEU A 30 8.75 -3.30 -0.35
N GLU A 31 9.68 -2.36 -0.32
CA GLU A 31 9.43 -0.99 -0.74
C GLU A 31 9.64 -0.85 -2.25
N LEU A 32 8.66 -0.29 -2.94
CA LEU A 32 8.72 -0.04 -4.36
C LEU A 32 9.38 1.33 -4.62
N ASP A 33 10.38 1.36 -5.49
CA ASP A 33 11.10 2.58 -5.84
C ASP A 33 10.92 2.86 -7.35
N PRO A 34 10.18 3.93 -7.73
CA PRO A 34 10.05 4.31 -9.13
C PRO A 34 11.40 4.66 -9.73
N ALA A 35 11.65 4.22 -10.96
CA ALA A 35 12.87 4.55 -11.70
C ALA A 35 13.06 6.07 -11.86
N LYS A 36 11.94 6.80 -11.97
CA LYS A 36 11.91 8.27 -11.94
C LYS A 36 11.14 8.70 -10.68
N ALA A 37 11.84 9.33 -9.75
CA ALA A 37 11.25 9.79 -8.50
C ALA A 37 10.15 10.84 -8.73
N TYR A 38 9.09 10.78 -7.92
CA TYR A 38 8.08 11.84 -7.89
C TYR A 38 8.61 13.09 -7.18
N PRO A 39 8.18 14.30 -7.60
CA PRO A 39 8.57 15.55 -6.95
C PRO A 39 8.24 15.54 -5.46
N GLN A 40 9.22 15.90 -4.63
CA GLN A 40 9.07 15.88 -3.17
C GLN A 40 8.44 17.16 -2.60
N LYS A 41 8.51 18.27 -3.33
CA LYS A 41 8.08 19.58 -2.87
C LYS A 41 7.26 20.33 -3.93
N GLY A 42 6.42 21.25 -3.46
CA GLY A 42 5.68 22.19 -4.30
C GLY A 42 4.42 21.63 -4.95
N PHE A 43 3.80 22.43 -5.78
CA PHE A 43 2.55 22.11 -6.50
C PHE A 43 2.69 20.88 -7.40
N ALA A 44 3.87 20.67 -7.99
CA ALA A 44 4.18 19.52 -8.83
C ALA A 44 3.97 18.18 -8.12
N LYS A 45 4.18 18.11 -6.80
CA LYS A 45 3.91 16.92 -5.98
C LYS A 45 2.45 16.45 -6.12
N PHE A 46 1.50 17.38 -5.99
CA PHE A 46 0.07 17.07 -6.06
C PHE A 46 -0.40 16.87 -7.50
N PHE A 47 0.14 17.66 -8.44
CA PHE A 47 -0.30 17.61 -9.82
C PHE A 47 0.13 16.31 -10.54
N HIS A 48 1.40 15.93 -10.46
CA HIS A 48 1.89 14.71 -11.11
C HIS A 48 1.37 13.44 -10.41
N GLY A 49 1.51 13.35 -9.10
CA GLY A 49 1.06 12.19 -8.35
C GLY A 49 -0.45 11.96 -8.44
N GLY A 50 -1.24 13.03 -8.30
CA GLY A 50 -2.70 12.97 -8.41
C GLY A 50 -3.18 12.61 -9.82
N ARG A 51 -2.57 13.19 -10.85
CA ARG A 51 -2.88 12.90 -12.25
C ARG A 51 -2.56 11.44 -12.60
N ASP A 52 -1.37 10.98 -12.28
CA ASP A 52 -0.93 9.62 -12.58
C ASP A 52 -1.78 8.59 -11.84
N ALA A 53 -2.11 8.83 -10.57
CA ALA A 53 -3.00 7.98 -9.80
C ALA A 53 -4.42 7.93 -10.40
N THR A 54 -4.94 9.08 -10.86
CA THR A 54 -6.28 9.18 -11.47
C THR A 54 -6.37 8.45 -12.80
N PHE A 55 -5.36 8.60 -13.66
CA PHE A 55 -5.31 7.96 -14.99
C PHE A 55 -4.73 6.54 -14.97
N GLY A 56 -4.40 5.99 -13.80
CA GLY A 56 -3.93 4.62 -13.66
C GLY A 56 -2.55 4.40 -14.27
N ALA A 57 -1.65 5.38 -14.16
CA ALA A 57 -0.27 5.25 -14.62
C ALA A 57 0.44 4.06 -13.98
N ALA A 58 1.34 3.45 -14.73
CA ALA A 58 2.20 2.34 -14.29
C ALA A 58 3.67 2.73 -14.55
N PRO A 59 4.29 3.52 -13.65
CA PRO A 59 5.67 3.97 -13.82
C PRO A 59 6.64 2.79 -13.74
N ALA A 60 7.73 2.82 -14.50
CA ALA A 60 8.80 1.84 -14.35
C ALA A 60 9.35 1.86 -12.92
N LEU A 61 9.64 0.68 -12.37
CA LEU A 61 10.26 0.52 -11.07
C LEU A 61 11.76 0.24 -11.21
N LYS A 62 12.54 0.61 -10.21
CA LYS A 62 13.90 0.10 -10.06
C LYS A 62 13.85 -1.41 -9.81
N PRO A 63 14.92 -2.15 -10.14
CA PRO A 63 14.96 -3.59 -9.91
C PRO A 63 14.63 -3.95 -8.45
N TYR A 64 13.78 -4.94 -8.27
CA TYR A 64 13.43 -5.52 -6.98
C TYR A 64 13.36 -7.04 -7.09
N ALA A 65 13.48 -7.74 -5.97
CA ALA A 65 13.31 -9.18 -5.90
C ALA A 65 11.94 -9.52 -5.31
N PHE A 66 11.18 -10.37 -5.98
CA PHE A 66 9.90 -10.89 -5.49
C PHE A 66 9.74 -12.35 -5.91
N ASP A 67 9.69 -13.23 -4.92
CA ASP A 67 9.29 -14.63 -5.10
C ASP A 67 7.87 -14.82 -4.57
N GLY A 68 6.89 -14.81 -5.47
CA GLY A 68 5.51 -15.00 -5.08
C GLY A 68 5.24 -16.33 -4.37
N ALA A 69 5.98 -17.39 -4.68
CA ALA A 69 5.78 -18.71 -4.04
C ALA A 69 6.13 -18.69 -2.53
N ALA A 70 6.95 -17.73 -2.11
CA ALA A 70 7.36 -17.61 -0.72
C ALA A 70 6.24 -17.08 0.21
N TYR A 71 5.15 -16.52 -0.31
CA TYR A 71 4.15 -15.81 0.49
C TYR A 71 2.73 -16.30 0.21
N ASP A 72 1.93 -16.38 1.27
CA ASP A 72 0.50 -16.72 1.20
C ASP A 72 -0.37 -15.46 1.11
N ARG A 73 0.08 -14.38 1.76
CA ARG A 73 -0.62 -13.09 1.84
C ARG A 73 0.29 -11.93 1.43
N ILE A 74 -0.30 -10.98 0.70
CA ILE A 74 0.32 -9.68 0.39
C ILE A 74 -0.50 -8.57 1.04
N VAL A 75 0.14 -7.75 1.86
CA VAL A 75 -0.44 -6.52 2.43
C VAL A 75 0.08 -5.33 1.63
N PHE A 76 -0.79 -4.63 0.95
CA PHE A 76 -0.42 -3.44 0.17
C PHE A 76 -0.49 -2.17 1.01
N GLY A 77 0.58 -1.37 0.98
CA GLY A 77 0.66 -0.07 1.67
C GLY A 77 0.80 1.10 0.69
N THR A 78 -0.05 2.13 0.85
CA THR A 78 -0.09 3.24 -0.10
C THR A 78 -0.40 4.59 0.55
N PRO A 79 0.19 5.70 0.08
CA PRO A 79 -0.41 7.01 0.27
C PRO A 79 -1.66 7.13 -0.60
N VAL A 80 -2.64 7.92 -0.17
CA VAL A 80 -3.83 8.24 -0.98
C VAL A 80 -3.54 9.45 -1.86
N TRP A 81 -3.58 9.26 -3.16
CA TRP A 81 -3.42 10.31 -4.17
C TRP A 81 -4.69 10.43 -5.02
N ALA A 82 -5.37 11.57 -4.92
CA ALA A 82 -6.62 11.83 -5.65
C ALA A 82 -7.67 10.70 -5.51
N GLY A 83 -7.82 10.14 -4.30
CA GLY A 83 -8.73 9.03 -4.03
C GLY A 83 -8.32 7.72 -4.72
N SER A 84 -7.02 7.53 -4.98
CA SER A 84 -6.46 6.31 -5.54
C SER A 84 -5.21 5.89 -4.78
N TYR A 85 -4.82 4.63 -4.95
CA TYR A 85 -3.52 4.14 -4.52
C TYR A 85 -2.40 4.68 -5.43
N ALA A 86 -1.17 4.70 -4.92
CA ALA A 86 -0.01 5.22 -5.64
C ALA A 86 0.37 4.33 -6.85
N PRO A 87 0.71 4.94 -8.00
CA PRO A 87 0.98 4.23 -9.26
C PRO A 87 2.04 3.11 -9.20
N PRO A 88 3.11 3.19 -8.39
CA PRO A 88 4.09 2.11 -8.27
C PRO A 88 3.48 0.75 -7.90
N LEU A 89 2.40 0.74 -7.12
CA LEU A 89 1.68 -0.50 -6.79
C LEU A 89 1.00 -1.12 -8.02
N ARG A 90 0.52 -0.30 -8.96
CA ARG A 90 -0.04 -0.80 -10.21
C ARG A 90 1.01 -1.55 -11.02
N THR A 91 2.19 -0.95 -11.19
CA THR A 91 3.30 -1.60 -11.90
C THR A 91 3.64 -2.95 -11.29
N PHE A 92 3.82 -3.00 -9.96
CA PHE A 92 4.10 -4.24 -9.25
C PHE A 92 3.02 -5.30 -9.50
N ILE A 93 1.74 -4.94 -9.43
CA ILE A 93 0.62 -5.85 -9.64
C ILE A 93 0.60 -6.37 -11.08
N GLU A 94 0.83 -5.50 -12.06
CA GLU A 94 0.82 -5.86 -13.48
C GLU A 94 2.00 -6.78 -13.83
N GLU A 95 3.20 -6.47 -13.36
CA GLU A 95 4.39 -7.29 -13.56
C GLU A 95 4.32 -8.68 -12.90
N ASN A 96 3.61 -8.78 -11.78
CA ASN A 96 3.57 -10.01 -10.97
C ASN A 96 2.21 -10.70 -10.96
N ARG A 97 1.33 -10.40 -11.91
CA ARG A 97 -0.06 -10.88 -11.92
C ARG A 97 -0.18 -12.38 -11.74
N ALA A 98 0.63 -13.18 -12.42
CA ALA A 98 0.62 -14.63 -12.30
C ALA A 98 1.04 -15.10 -10.90
N ALA A 99 2.07 -14.48 -10.33
CA ALA A 99 2.58 -14.81 -8.99
C ALA A 99 1.64 -14.36 -7.86
N LEU A 100 0.75 -13.41 -8.13
CA LEU A 100 -0.28 -12.92 -7.20
C LEU A 100 -1.58 -13.74 -7.26
N SER A 101 -1.74 -14.60 -8.26
CA SER A 101 -2.96 -15.42 -8.40
C SER A 101 -3.14 -16.35 -7.19
N GLY A 102 -4.37 -16.40 -6.67
CA GLY A 102 -4.73 -17.26 -5.54
C GLY A 102 -4.21 -16.82 -4.17
N LYS A 103 -3.57 -15.65 -4.08
CA LYS A 103 -3.09 -15.13 -2.80
C LYS A 103 -4.18 -14.36 -2.05
N ARG A 104 -3.98 -14.24 -0.75
CA ARG A 104 -4.79 -13.39 0.11
C ARG A 104 -4.25 -11.97 0.08
N PHE A 105 -5.15 -11.00 0.16
CA PHE A 105 -4.80 -9.58 0.10
C PHE A 105 -5.38 -8.80 1.26
N ALA A 106 -4.59 -7.87 1.79
CA ALA A 106 -5.05 -6.83 2.69
C ALA A 106 -4.41 -5.50 2.27
N ALA A 107 -4.90 -4.38 2.78
CA ALA A 107 -4.35 -3.09 2.42
C ALA A 107 -4.40 -2.08 3.57
N PHE A 108 -3.40 -1.20 3.62
CA PHE A 108 -3.45 0.01 4.43
C PHE A 108 -3.16 1.25 3.58
N ALA A 109 -3.73 2.36 3.99
CA ALA A 109 -3.55 3.64 3.31
C ALA A 109 -3.30 4.76 4.31
N CYS A 110 -2.32 5.63 4.00
CA CYS A 110 -2.07 6.86 4.71
C CYS A 110 -2.67 8.02 3.92
N GLN A 111 -3.56 8.78 4.54
CA GLN A 111 -4.28 9.89 3.92
C GLN A 111 -4.16 11.16 4.75
N MET A 112 -4.35 12.32 4.12
CA MET A 112 -4.39 13.61 4.83
C MET A 112 -5.77 13.94 5.40
N GLY A 113 -6.83 13.35 4.85
CA GLY A 113 -8.20 13.58 5.28
C GLY A 113 -9.14 12.46 4.86
N SER A 114 -9.24 12.18 3.56
CA SER A 114 -10.19 11.21 3.00
C SER A 114 -9.66 10.54 1.74
N GLY A 115 -10.42 9.56 1.20
CA GLY A 115 -10.14 8.92 -0.08
C GLY A 115 -9.63 7.49 0.02
N ALA A 116 -9.31 6.99 1.19
CA ALA A 116 -8.80 5.63 1.39
C ALA A 116 -9.79 4.56 0.89
N GLU A 117 -11.07 4.69 1.16
CA GLU A 117 -12.08 3.73 0.72
C GLU A 117 -12.11 3.59 -0.81
N ARG A 118 -12.04 4.71 -1.52
CA ARG A 118 -11.97 4.70 -2.98
C ARG A 118 -10.65 4.08 -3.47
N ALA A 119 -9.54 4.36 -2.80
CA ALA A 119 -8.24 3.77 -3.11
C ALA A 119 -8.28 2.24 -2.93
N PHE A 120 -8.87 1.73 -1.86
CA PHE A 120 -9.04 0.29 -1.63
C PHE A 120 -9.94 -0.37 -2.68
N ALA A 121 -11.04 0.27 -3.04
CA ALA A 121 -11.93 -0.24 -4.09
C ALA A 121 -11.20 -0.34 -5.45
N ARG A 122 -10.40 0.66 -5.80
CA ARG A 122 -9.58 0.64 -7.02
C ARG A 122 -8.47 -0.40 -6.97
N LEU A 123 -7.79 -0.53 -5.83
CA LEU A 123 -6.76 -1.55 -5.63
C LEU A 123 -7.33 -2.97 -5.78
N LYS A 124 -8.45 -3.24 -5.10
CA LYS A 124 -9.17 -4.51 -5.21
C LYS A 124 -9.52 -4.85 -6.67
N LYS A 125 -10.03 -3.87 -7.42
CA LYS A 125 -10.32 -4.04 -8.85
C LYS A 125 -9.07 -4.36 -9.67
N THR A 126 -7.96 -3.66 -9.41
CA THR A 126 -6.69 -3.91 -10.12
C THR A 126 -6.12 -5.29 -9.82
N LEU A 127 -6.26 -5.77 -8.60
CA LEU A 127 -5.88 -7.13 -8.18
C LEU A 127 -6.80 -8.22 -8.75
N ASN A 128 -7.97 -7.85 -9.29
CA ASN A 128 -9.04 -8.78 -9.64
C ASN A 128 -9.43 -9.68 -8.45
N ALA A 129 -9.43 -9.11 -7.24
CA ALA A 129 -9.75 -9.82 -6.02
C ALA A 129 -11.23 -9.67 -5.66
N GLU A 130 -11.83 -10.73 -5.12
CA GLU A 130 -13.22 -10.69 -4.64
C GLU A 130 -13.35 -9.86 -3.35
N SER A 131 -12.36 -9.97 -2.47
CA SER A 131 -12.30 -9.25 -1.20
C SER A 131 -10.87 -8.90 -0.80
N LEU A 132 -10.74 -8.01 0.16
CA LEU A 132 -9.53 -7.81 0.97
C LEU A 132 -9.81 -8.37 2.36
N ASP A 133 -8.87 -9.12 2.94
CA ASP A 133 -8.98 -9.69 4.29
C ASP A 133 -9.15 -8.62 5.38
N GLY A 134 -8.66 -7.42 5.09
CA GLY A 134 -8.79 -6.26 5.94
C GLY A 134 -8.30 -5.00 5.26
N THR A 135 -8.81 -3.86 5.72
CA THR A 135 -8.36 -2.54 5.29
C THR A 135 -8.09 -1.65 6.49
N LEU A 136 -7.07 -0.79 6.40
CA LEU A 136 -6.70 0.17 7.43
C LEU A 136 -6.46 1.53 6.81
N ALA A 137 -7.20 2.55 7.23
CA ALA A 137 -6.97 3.95 6.86
C ALA A 137 -6.43 4.73 8.08
N LEU A 138 -5.26 5.35 7.92
CA LEU A 138 -4.65 6.22 8.93
C LEU A 138 -4.55 7.65 8.40
N ILE A 139 -4.82 8.62 9.26
CA ILE A 139 -4.73 10.04 8.94
C ILE A 139 -3.43 10.58 9.49
N SER A 140 -2.50 10.91 8.59
CA SER A 140 -1.20 11.50 8.92
C SER A 140 -0.52 10.88 10.15
N PRO A 141 -0.33 9.55 10.20
CA PRO A 141 0.02 8.84 11.43
C PRO A 141 1.38 9.26 12.03
N LEU A 142 2.30 9.74 11.20
CA LEU A 142 3.61 10.20 11.64
C LEU A 142 3.59 11.65 12.13
N LYS A 143 2.78 12.51 11.50
CA LYS A 143 2.67 13.92 11.85
C LYS A 143 1.68 14.19 12.97
N LYS A 144 0.68 13.33 13.10
CA LYS A 144 -0.37 13.42 14.12
C LYS A 144 -0.48 12.06 14.82
N PRO A 145 0.50 11.69 15.64
CA PRO A 145 0.41 10.47 16.43
C PRO A 145 -0.83 10.56 17.32
N ASP A 146 -1.69 9.56 17.22
CA ASP A 146 -2.96 9.50 17.90
C ASP A 146 -3.17 8.06 18.44
N HIS A 147 -3.70 7.95 19.65
CA HIS A 147 -4.08 6.67 20.25
C HIS A 147 -5.03 5.88 19.34
N ALA A 148 -5.98 6.56 18.70
CA ALA A 148 -6.90 5.93 17.77
C ALA A 148 -6.20 5.28 16.56
N ASN A 149 -5.10 5.85 16.09
CA ASN A 149 -4.28 5.25 15.02
C ASN A 149 -3.60 3.95 15.51
N ALA A 150 -3.11 3.94 16.74
CA ALA A 150 -2.49 2.75 17.33
C ALA A 150 -3.52 1.61 17.51
N GLU A 151 -4.69 1.91 18.06
CA GLU A 151 -5.78 0.95 18.23
C GLU A 151 -6.27 0.36 16.91
N ARG A 152 -6.44 1.21 15.88
CA ARG A 152 -6.83 0.76 14.53
C ARG A 152 -5.77 -0.16 13.91
N LEU A 153 -4.50 0.16 14.10
CA LEU A 153 -3.39 -0.64 13.62
C LEU A 153 -3.36 -2.01 14.31
N ASP A 154 -3.53 -2.04 15.63
CA ASP A 154 -3.58 -3.28 16.41
C ASP A 154 -4.79 -4.14 16.00
N ALA A 155 -5.96 -3.54 15.86
CA ALA A 155 -7.17 -4.22 15.42
C ALA A 155 -7.04 -4.81 14.01
N PHE A 156 -6.43 -4.05 13.08
CA PHE A 156 -6.15 -4.52 11.73
C PHE A 156 -5.23 -5.74 11.71
N CYS A 157 -4.11 -5.67 12.41
CA CYS A 157 -3.16 -6.79 12.46
C CYS A 157 -3.77 -8.01 13.16
N ALA A 158 -4.47 -7.83 14.28
CA ALA A 158 -5.16 -8.91 14.99
C ALA A 158 -6.25 -9.57 14.12
N ALA A 159 -6.96 -8.80 13.29
CA ALA A 159 -7.93 -9.37 12.35
C ALA A 159 -7.24 -10.25 11.30
N LEU A 160 -6.09 -9.82 10.79
CA LEU A 160 -5.32 -10.59 9.80
C LEU A 160 -4.72 -11.88 10.36
N GLU A 161 -4.41 -11.95 11.66
CA GLU A 161 -3.90 -13.17 12.30
C GLU A 161 -4.96 -14.26 12.44
N ARG A 162 -6.25 -13.90 12.44
CA ARG A 162 -7.37 -14.83 12.60
C ARG A 162 -7.82 -15.51 11.30
N VAL A 163 -7.35 -15.02 10.18
CA VAL A 163 -7.73 -15.48 8.83
C VAL A 163 -6.48 -16.01 8.06
#